data_c40e9d521c6eb9cc527fbac819dca6ee
#
_entry.id   c40e9d521c6eb9cc527fbac819dca6ee
#
_cell.length_a   1.000
_cell.length_b   1.000
_cell.length_c   1.000
_cell.angle_alpha   90.00
_cell.angle_beta   90.00
_cell.angle_gamma   90.00
#
_symmetry.space_group_name_H-M   'P 1'
#
loop_
_entity.id
_entity.type
_entity.pdbx_description
1 polymer ?
#
loop_
_entity_poly.entity_id
_entity_poly.type
_entity_poly.pdbx_seq_one_letter_code
_entity_poly.pdbx_strand_id
1 'polypeptide(L)'
;MTDSDFLTGDDIEIVIAAENNLYCAWQSLMAHHSCQKNTNITPLVIVHGEPHQPLHRHFLTLLEQGGRIQRVLNYRGVGSSPYAPRNTAASLLNVKTNAPYIMLCDTDFIFLQPIPRSALPKKENEITFDYISFMQVNDDNVGDLTEPARKADVDLQQLVTKSQAGGAVPHIIPSHLSRTLGADWLRCIEFFATSRDPILWLASMWALVFAVERLGLSWSMTRLAVTDSGRTKMVDINREDGPFILHYSYGNEFFNKRDYMYWDVRLNSSLWNVKAPKGSMSAFICDSLHQVKTDYKIRYTLSERLQSMASFNYFKQIIKARLRPFKSVLKWLIK
;
A
#
# COMPACT_ATOMS: atom_id res chain seq x y z
N MET A 1 -27.45 3.12 -7.75
CA MET A 1 -26.97 1.81 -7.29
C MET A 1 -27.74 1.42 -6.04
N THR A 2 -28.12 0.19 -5.88
CA THR A 2 -28.79 -0.34 -4.67
C THR A 2 -27.73 -0.85 -3.69
N ASP A 3 -28.07 -1.00 -2.40
CA ASP A 3 -27.12 -1.56 -1.40
C ASP A 3 -26.56 -2.94 -1.80
N SER A 4 -27.30 -3.70 -2.60
CA SER A 4 -26.87 -5.01 -3.14
C SER A 4 -25.73 -4.93 -4.17
N ASP A 5 -25.46 -3.74 -4.72
CA ASP A 5 -24.41 -3.54 -5.73
C ASP A 5 -22.99 -3.43 -5.13
N PHE A 6 -22.89 -3.29 -3.81
CA PHE A 6 -21.64 -3.12 -3.09
C PHE A 6 -21.29 -4.33 -2.23
N LEU A 7 -19.99 -4.48 -1.96
CA LEU A 7 -19.45 -5.52 -1.10
C LEU A 7 -19.63 -5.18 0.39
N THR A 8 -19.84 -6.22 1.18
CA THR A 8 -19.93 -6.20 2.64
C THR A 8 -18.78 -6.98 3.27
N GLY A 9 -18.64 -6.92 4.60
CA GLY A 9 -17.66 -7.72 5.32
C GLY A 9 -17.87 -9.24 5.22
N ASP A 10 -19.07 -9.70 4.88
CA ASP A 10 -19.35 -11.13 4.63
C ASP A 10 -18.86 -11.57 3.24
N ASP A 11 -18.75 -10.65 2.31
CA ASP A 11 -18.27 -10.92 0.95
C ASP A 11 -16.75 -10.90 0.85
N ILE A 12 -16.10 -9.98 1.58
CA ILE A 12 -14.68 -9.70 1.39
C ILE A 12 -13.98 -9.27 2.69
N GLU A 13 -12.80 -9.82 2.92
CA GLU A 13 -11.88 -9.33 3.95
C GLU A 13 -10.93 -8.31 3.34
N ILE A 14 -11.03 -7.05 3.73
CA ILE A 14 -10.05 -6.02 3.35
C ILE A 14 -8.84 -6.18 4.26
N VAL A 15 -7.68 -6.48 3.67
CA VAL A 15 -6.41 -6.75 4.35
C VAL A 15 -5.41 -5.66 4.03
N ILE A 16 -4.88 -5.02 5.07
CA ILE A 16 -3.84 -3.99 4.97
C ILE A 16 -2.52 -4.58 5.47
N ALA A 17 -1.51 -4.68 4.61
CA ALA A 17 -0.19 -5.17 4.95
C ALA A 17 0.69 -4.04 5.53
N ALA A 18 1.12 -4.17 6.78
CA ALA A 18 1.86 -3.11 7.49
C ALA A 18 3.08 -3.64 8.24
N GLU A 19 4.18 -2.90 8.28
CA GLU A 19 5.26 -3.15 9.23
C GLU A 19 4.97 -2.48 10.57
N ASN A 20 5.48 -3.08 11.66
CA ASN A 20 5.36 -2.51 13.01
C ASN A 20 6.32 -1.32 13.19
N ASN A 21 6.07 -0.25 12.47
CA ASN A 21 6.82 0.99 12.56
C ASN A 21 5.87 2.20 12.44
N LEU A 22 6.39 3.40 12.74
CA LEU A 22 5.62 4.63 12.67
C LEU A 22 5.00 4.85 11.30
N TYR A 23 5.80 4.66 10.24
CA TYR A 23 5.41 4.99 8.87
C TYR A 23 4.17 4.21 8.42
N CYS A 24 4.16 2.90 8.63
CA CYS A 24 2.99 2.08 8.32
C CYS A 24 1.84 2.32 9.31
N ALA A 25 2.14 2.58 10.58
CA ALA A 25 1.13 2.68 11.62
C ALA A 25 0.19 3.88 11.43
N TRP A 26 0.72 5.09 11.12
CA TRP A 26 -0.16 6.23 10.89
C TRP A 26 -0.95 6.12 9.57
N GLN A 27 -0.36 5.51 8.54
CA GLN A 27 -1.05 5.24 7.27
C GLN A 27 -2.19 4.22 7.48
N SER A 28 -1.93 3.18 8.27
CA SER A 28 -2.97 2.20 8.62
C SER A 28 -4.15 2.84 9.38
N LEU A 29 -3.92 3.85 10.23
CA LEU A 29 -5.01 4.61 10.85
C LEU A 29 -5.88 5.33 9.81
N MET A 30 -5.25 5.95 8.80
CA MET A 30 -5.99 6.60 7.72
C MET A 30 -6.79 5.61 6.88
N ALA A 31 -6.14 4.51 6.47
CA ALA A 31 -6.79 3.46 5.70
C ALA A 31 -7.96 2.84 6.48
N HIS A 32 -7.76 2.51 7.75
CA HIS A 32 -8.80 1.98 8.62
C HIS A 32 -9.99 2.93 8.77
N HIS A 33 -9.72 4.21 9.11
CA HIS A 33 -10.76 5.22 9.30
C HIS A 33 -11.59 5.42 8.02
N SER A 34 -10.91 5.61 6.88
CA SER A 34 -11.60 5.83 5.61
C SER A 34 -12.38 4.59 5.15
N CYS A 35 -11.84 3.38 5.37
CA CYS A 35 -12.50 2.13 5.05
C CYS A 35 -13.81 1.99 5.86
N GLN A 36 -13.76 2.07 7.19
CA GLN A 36 -14.96 2.00 8.02
C GLN A 36 -16.01 3.04 7.62
N LYS A 37 -15.57 4.29 7.42
CA LYS A 37 -16.47 5.41 7.13
C LYS A 37 -17.17 5.28 5.78
N ASN A 38 -16.44 4.86 4.74
CA ASN A 38 -16.91 4.95 3.36
C ASN A 38 -17.34 3.60 2.78
N THR A 39 -16.99 2.47 3.42
CA THR A 39 -17.40 1.13 2.95
C THR A 39 -18.22 0.35 3.99
N ASN A 40 -18.29 0.84 5.23
CA ASN A 40 -18.87 0.12 6.36
C ASN A 40 -18.20 -1.25 6.65
N ILE A 41 -16.96 -1.44 6.20
CA ILE A 41 -16.14 -2.63 6.45
C ILE A 41 -14.99 -2.28 7.40
N THR A 42 -14.79 -3.07 8.45
CA THR A 42 -13.62 -2.94 9.33
C THR A 42 -12.48 -3.77 8.77
N PRO A 43 -11.41 -3.16 8.22
CA PRO A 43 -10.31 -3.91 7.62
C PRO A 43 -9.49 -4.65 8.67
N LEU A 44 -8.87 -5.75 8.26
CA LEU A 44 -7.86 -6.47 9.03
C LEU A 44 -6.48 -5.90 8.70
N VAL A 45 -5.78 -5.36 9.70
CA VAL A 45 -4.39 -4.92 9.53
C VAL A 45 -3.46 -6.06 9.95
N ILE A 46 -2.69 -6.60 9.00
CA ILE A 46 -1.65 -7.59 9.28
C ILE A 46 -0.35 -6.85 9.57
N VAL A 47 0.08 -6.91 10.84
CA VAL A 47 1.24 -6.17 11.33
C VAL A 47 2.45 -7.08 11.43
N HIS A 48 3.43 -6.82 10.57
CA HIS A 48 4.70 -7.52 10.50
C HIS A 48 5.72 -6.92 11.47
N GLY A 49 6.23 -7.73 12.37
CA GLY A 49 7.20 -7.32 13.39
C GLY A 49 7.86 -8.50 14.06
N GLU A 50 8.82 -8.23 14.94
CA GLU A 50 9.43 -9.27 15.76
C GLU A 50 8.44 -9.79 16.81
N PRO A 51 8.51 -11.08 17.22
CA PRO A 51 7.53 -11.69 18.13
C PRO A 51 7.32 -10.92 19.43
N HIS A 52 8.39 -10.36 20.00
CA HIS A 52 8.37 -9.64 21.27
C HIS A 52 8.34 -8.12 21.13
N GLN A 53 8.39 -7.60 19.91
CA GLN A 53 8.31 -6.17 19.67
C GLN A 53 6.92 -5.66 20.06
N PRO A 54 6.80 -4.65 20.96
CA PRO A 54 5.51 -4.06 21.24
C PRO A 54 4.93 -3.41 19.99
N LEU A 55 3.61 -3.41 19.87
CA LEU A 55 2.95 -2.69 18.79
C LEU A 55 3.23 -1.19 18.89
N HIS A 56 3.47 -0.56 17.75
CA HIS A 56 3.56 0.89 17.70
C HIS A 56 2.24 1.52 18.21
N ARG A 57 2.35 2.64 18.94
CA ARG A 57 1.20 3.29 19.59
C ARG A 57 -0.01 3.53 18.67
N HIS A 58 0.20 3.85 17.40
CA HIS A 58 -0.91 4.06 16.47
C HIS A 58 -1.64 2.76 16.11
N PHE A 59 -0.99 1.61 16.17
CA PHE A 59 -1.70 0.33 16.10
C PHE A 59 -2.50 0.06 17.38
N LEU A 60 -2.01 0.48 18.55
CA LEU A 60 -2.81 0.41 19.79
C LEU A 60 -4.04 1.33 19.69
N THR A 61 -3.86 2.56 19.19
CA THR A 61 -4.99 3.46 18.91
C THR A 61 -5.98 2.83 17.93
N LEU A 62 -5.52 2.12 16.90
CA LEU A 62 -6.39 1.43 15.97
C LEU A 62 -7.25 0.36 16.68
N LEU A 63 -6.65 -0.43 17.58
CA LEU A 63 -7.38 -1.40 18.41
C LEU A 63 -8.42 -0.73 19.32
N GLU A 64 -8.05 0.41 19.95
CA GLU A 64 -8.97 1.20 20.80
C GLU A 64 -10.17 1.73 20.01
N GLN A 65 -10.03 1.92 18.70
CA GLN A 65 -11.10 2.33 17.80
C GLN A 65 -11.87 1.16 17.17
N GLY A 66 -11.75 -0.05 17.72
CA GLY A 66 -12.45 -1.25 17.24
C GLY A 66 -11.81 -1.88 15.99
N GLY A 67 -10.61 -1.47 15.64
CA GLY A 67 -9.86 -2.07 14.53
C GLY A 67 -9.38 -3.47 14.84
N ARG A 68 -9.05 -4.21 13.79
CA ARG A 68 -8.62 -5.62 13.87
C ARG A 68 -7.16 -5.73 13.47
N ILE A 69 -6.36 -6.42 14.30
CA ILE A 69 -4.92 -6.64 14.05
C ILE A 69 -4.59 -8.12 14.15
N GLN A 70 -3.88 -8.62 13.14
CA GLN A 70 -3.22 -9.91 13.17
C GLN A 70 -1.69 -9.67 13.15
N ARG A 71 -0.96 -10.22 14.13
CA ARG A 71 0.50 -10.10 14.16
C ARG A 71 1.15 -11.26 13.41
N VAL A 72 2.16 -10.93 12.60
CA VAL A 72 2.94 -11.88 11.79
C VAL A 72 4.42 -11.50 11.87
N LEU A 73 5.31 -12.48 11.69
CA LEU A 73 6.76 -12.22 11.58
C LEU A 73 7.07 -11.23 10.45
N ASN A 74 8.12 -10.44 10.63
CA ASN A 74 8.59 -9.54 9.60
C ASN A 74 9.42 -10.30 8.55
N TYR A 75 8.90 -10.34 7.33
CA TYR A 75 9.54 -11.04 6.20
C TYR A 75 10.54 -10.16 5.44
N ARG A 76 10.71 -8.89 5.82
CA ARG A 76 11.68 -7.98 5.16
C ARG A 76 13.09 -8.57 5.10
N GLY A 77 13.54 -9.19 6.17
CA GLY A 77 14.88 -9.79 6.29
C GLY A 77 14.95 -11.26 5.88
N VAL A 78 13.85 -11.87 5.44
CA VAL A 78 13.83 -13.25 4.98
C VAL A 78 14.28 -13.30 3.51
N GLY A 79 15.20 -14.22 3.19
CA GLY A 79 15.73 -14.36 1.83
C GLY A 79 17.08 -13.67 1.62
N SER A 80 17.48 -13.51 0.37
CA SER A 80 18.82 -13.10 -0.04
C SER A 80 19.15 -11.60 0.18
N SER A 81 18.13 -10.75 0.30
CA SER A 81 18.31 -9.31 0.53
C SER A 81 17.13 -8.71 1.29
N PRO A 82 17.32 -7.65 2.11
CA PRO A 82 16.21 -6.98 2.78
C PRO A 82 15.26 -6.33 1.77
N TYR A 83 13.98 -6.77 1.76
CA TYR A 83 12.97 -6.27 0.83
C TYR A 83 11.59 -6.19 1.50
N ALA A 84 11.13 -4.96 1.78
CA ALA A 84 9.89 -4.71 2.52
C ALA A 84 8.63 -5.29 1.86
N PRO A 85 8.45 -5.25 0.52
CA PRO A 85 7.25 -5.78 -0.12
C PRO A 85 7.04 -7.29 0.04
N ARG A 86 8.02 -8.06 0.58
CA ARG A 86 7.76 -9.45 1.02
C ARG A 86 6.64 -9.53 2.06
N ASN A 87 6.48 -8.50 2.87
CA ASN A 87 5.41 -8.46 3.86
C ASN A 87 4.01 -8.48 3.24
N THR A 88 3.83 -7.93 2.04
CA THR A 88 2.55 -8.00 1.33
C THR A 88 2.22 -9.44 0.94
N ALA A 89 3.16 -10.17 0.34
CA ALA A 89 3.00 -11.60 0.03
C ALA A 89 2.83 -12.46 1.29
N ALA A 90 3.58 -12.17 2.35
CA ALA A 90 3.46 -12.85 3.63
C ALA A 90 2.12 -12.55 4.33
N SER A 91 1.53 -11.39 4.12
CA SER A 91 0.17 -11.09 4.60
C SER A 91 -0.84 -12.02 3.96
N LEU A 92 -0.76 -12.21 2.64
CA LEU A 92 -1.63 -13.16 1.94
C LEU A 92 -1.44 -14.61 2.42
N LEU A 93 -0.19 -15.03 2.62
CA LEU A 93 0.13 -16.38 3.15
C LEU A 93 -0.46 -16.64 4.53
N ASN A 94 -0.50 -15.62 5.39
CA ASN A 94 -0.82 -15.77 6.81
C ASN A 94 -2.20 -15.26 7.20
N VAL A 95 -2.96 -14.63 6.30
CA VAL A 95 -4.29 -14.10 6.61
C VAL A 95 -5.22 -15.20 7.12
N LYS A 96 -6.00 -14.87 8.15
CA LYS A 96 -7.04 -15.74 8.71
C LYS A 96 -8.38 -15.04 8.52
N THR A 97 -9.20 -15.57 7.62
CA THR A 97 -10.52 -15.03 7.31
C THR A 97 -11.49 -16.13 6.93
N ASN A 98 -12.78 -15.90 7.15
CA ASN A 98 -13.88 -16.73 6.66
C ASN A 98 -14.57 -16.10 5.44
N ALA A 99 -14.24 -14.87 5.08
CA ALA A 99 -14.79 -14.22 3.90
C ALA A 99 -14.34 -14.96 2.63
N PRO A 100 -15.21 -15.09 1.62
CA PRO A 100 -14.87 -15.82 0.37
C PRO A 100 -13.77 -15.15 -0.44
N TYR A 101 -13.58 -13.85 -0.27
CA TYR A 101 -12.54 -13.08 -0.98
C TYR A 101 -11.68 -12.26 -0.02
N ILE A 102 -10.45 -11.98 -0.44
CA ILE A 102 -9.50 -11.09 0.23
C ILE A 102 -9.20 -9.93 -0.72
N MET A 103 -9.33 -8.70 -0.25
CA MET A 103 -8.82 -7.51 -0.93
C MET A 103 -7.54 -7.06 -0.25
N LEU A 104 -6.39 -7.35 -0.88
CA LEU A 104 -5.08 -7.02 -0.33
C LEU A 104 -4.67 -5.60 -0.75
N CYS A 105 -4.39 -4.76 0.24
CA CYS A 105 -4.14 -3.34 0.11
C CYS A 105 -2.81 -2.93 0.75
N ASP A 106 -2.23 -1.84 0.25
CA ASP A 106 -1.14 -1.14 0.91
C ASP A 106 -1.65 -0.22 2.03
N THR A 107 -0.76 0.23 2.92
CA THR A 107 -1.12 1.13 4.03
C THR A 107 -1.53 2.52 3.57
N ASP A 108 -1.07 2.97 2.41
CA ASP A 108 -1.26 4.32 1.88
C ASP A 108 -2.50 4.45 0.98
N PHE A 109 -3.58 3.81 1.42
CA PHE A 109 -4.89 3.89 0.80
C PHE A 109 -5.83 4.81 1.59
N ILE A 110 -6.67 5.54 0.87
CA ILE A 110 -7.86 6.21 1.40
C ILE A 110 -9.05 5.68 0.61
N PHE A 111 -9.95 4.99 1.28
CA PHE A 111 -11.21 4.54 0.68
C PHE A 111 -12.14 5.75 0.50
N LEU A 112 -12.71 5.91 -0.67
CA LEU A 112 -13.50 7.08 -1.05
C LEU A 112 -15.00 6.77 -1.07
N GLN A 113 -15.36 5.52 -1.42
CA GLN A 113 -16.73 5.04 -1.55
C GLN A 113 -16.80 3.51 -1.42
N PRO A 114 -18.00 2.92 -1.27
CA PRO A 114 -18.18 1.48 -1.17
C PRO A 114 -17.60 0.75 -2.39
N ILE A 115 -17.03 -0.45 -2.15
CA ILE A 115 -16.40 -1.24 -3.22
C ILE A 115 -17.49 -1.96 -4.03
N PRO A 116 -17.53 -1.83 -5.36
CA PRO A 116 -18.56 -2.43 -6.18
C PRO A 116 -18.38 -3.94 -6.27
N ARG A 117 -19.49 -4.68 -6.24
CA ARG A 117 -19.49 -6.16 -6.38
C ARG A 117 -18.94 -6.61 -7.74
N SER A 118 -19.01 -5.77 -8.76
CA SER A 118 -18.43 -6.02 -10.08
C SER A 118 -16.90 -6.14 -10.10
N ALA A 119 -16.22 -5.72 -9.02
CA ALA A 119 -14.78 -5.86 -8.87
C ALA A 119 -14.34 -7.29 -8.51
N LEU A 120 -15.27 -8.15 -8.06
CA LEU A 120 -14.95 -9.54 -7.72
C LEU A 120 -14.50 -10.35 -8.94
N PRO A 121 -13.59 -11.31 -8.75
CA PRO A 121 -13.28 -12.31 -9.77
C PRO A 121 -14.55 -13.00 -10.27
N LYS A 122 -14.60 -13.28 -11.58
CA LYS A 122 -15.75 -13.92 -12.22
C LYS A 122 -15.67 -15.44 -12.21
N LYS A 123 -14.50 -15.99 -11.93
CA LYS A 123 -14.22 -17.42 -11.88
C LYS A 123 -13.55 -17.77 -10.57
N GLU A 124 -13.70 -18.98 -10.12
CA GLU A 124 -13.13 -19.49 -8.88
C GLU A 124 -11.59 -19.41 -8.84
N ASN A 125 -10.94 -19.64 -9.99
CA ASN A 125 -9.47 -19.56 -10.14
C ASN A 125 -8.99 -18.25 -10.76
N GLU A 126 -9.76 -17.18 -10.61
CA GLU A 126 -9.42 -15.87 -11.14
C GLU A 126 -9.00 -14.92 -10.02
N ILE A 127 -8.03 -14.07 -10.31
CA ILE A 127 -7.60 -12.96 -9.44
C ILE A 127 -7.94 -11.66 -10.15
N THR A 128 -8.41 -10.66 -9.42
CA THR A 128 -8.57 -9.32 -9.96
C THR A 128 -7.42 -8.43 -9.51
N PHE A 129 -6.71 -7.84 -10.47
CA PHE A 129 -5.69 -6.82 -10.24
C PHE A 129 -6.24 -5.42 -10.48
N ASP A 130 -5.67 -4.42 -9.82
CA ASP A 130 -5.91 -3.05 -10.24
C ASP A 130 -5.03 -2.66 -11.42
N TYR A 131 -5.54 -1.77 -12.27
CA TYR A 131 -4.85 -1.34 -13.47
C TYR A 131 -3.71 -0.39 -13.15
N ILE A 132 -2.54 -0.65 -13.75
CA ILE A 132 -1.43 0.29 -13.74
C ILE A 132 -0.64 0.23 -15.05
N SER A 133 -0.41 1.39 -15.66
CA SER A 133 0.10 1.48 -17.05
C SER A 133 1.55 1.00 -17.23
N PHE A 134 2.36 0.99 -16.18
CA PHE A 134 3.78 0.63 -16.29
C PHE A 134 4.08 -0.87 -16.09
N MET A 135 3.05 -1.69 -15.78
CA MET A 135 3.19 -3.14 -15.66
C MET A 135 2.90 -3.83 -17.00
N GLN A 136 3.72 -3.52 -18.00
CA GLN A 136 3.68 -4.13 -19.33
C GLN A 136 5.07 -4.68 -19.66
N VAL A 137 5.14 -5.86 -20.30
CA VAL A 137 6.38 -6.36 -20.85
C VAL A 137 6.64 -5.62 -22.16
N ASN A 138 7.77 -4.94 -22.25
CA ASN A 138 8.20 -4.14 -23.41
C ASN A 138 9.71 -4.22 -23.58
N ASP A 139 10.24 -3.55 -24.64
CA ASP A 139 11.66 -3.58 -24.95
C ASP A 139 12.55 -3.02 -23.84
N ASP A 140 12.02 -2.10 -23.00
CA ASP A 140 12.79 -1.47 -21.92
C ASP A 140 13.02 -2.42 -20.72
N ASN A 141 12.12 -3.40 -20.50
CA ASN A 141 12.15 -4.26 -19.31
C ASN A 141 12.25 -5.76 -19.61
N VAL A 142 12.07 -6.20 -20.85
CA VAL A 142 12.08 -7.62 -21.22
C VAL A 142 13.42 -8.29 -20.85
N GLY A 143 14.53 -7.60 -21.01
CA GLY A 143 15.85 -8.10 -20.64
C GLY A 143 15.98 -8.39 -19.14
N ASP A 144 15.47 -7.48 -18.31
CA ASP A 144 15.50 -7.61 -16.85
C ASP A 144 14.53 -8.70 -16.34
N LEU A 145 13.46 -8.97 -17.09
CA LEU A 145 12.45 -9.99 -16.74
C LEU A 145 12.84 -11.39 -17.22
N THR A 146 13.73 -11.52 -18.21
CA THR A 146 14.06 -12.81 -18.84
C THR A 146 14.59 -13.84 -17.85
N GLU A 147 15.58 -13.50 -17.04
CA GLU A 147 16.17 -14.44 -16.09
C GLU A 147 15.21 -14.77 -14.91
N PRO A 148 14.52 -13.80 -14.29
CA PRO A 148 13.46 -14.11 -13.33
C PRO A 148 12.35 -15.00 -13.90
N ALA A 149 11.88 -14.77 -15.13
CA ALA A 149 10.85 -15.58 -15.78
C ALA A 149 11.34 -17.02 -16.01
N ARG A 150 12.59 -17.20 -16.50
CA ARG A 150 13.23 -18.51 -16.66
C ARG A 150 13.30 -19.26 -15.32
N LYS A 151 13.69 -18.60 -14.22
CA LYS A 151 13.71 -19.21 -12.88
C LYS A 151 12.32 -19.56 -12.37
N ALA A 152 11.34 -18.76 -12.75
CA ALA A 152 9.94 -18.97 -12.41
C ALA A 152 9.27 -20.05 -13.28
N ASP A 153 9.89 -20.52 -14.35
CA ASP A 153 9.28 -21.38 -15.36
C ASP A 153 8.02 -20.73 -15.98
N VAL A 154 8.12 -19.45 -16.31
CA VAL A 154 7.06 -18.64 -16.92
C VAL A 154 7.45 -18.28 -18.34
N ASP A 155 6.55 -18.50 -19.28
CA ASP A 155 6.71 -18.09 -20.67
C ASP A 155 6.47 -16.57 -20.78
N LEU A 156 7.57 -15.82 -20.87
CA LEU A 156 7.52 -14.37 -20.98
C LEU A 156 6.79 -13.89 -22.25
N GLN A 157 6.83 -14.67 -23.34
CA GLN A 157 6.13 -14.32 -24.58
C GLN A 157 4.61 -14.31 -24.40
N GLN A 158 4.08 -15.17 -23.57
CA GLN A 158 2.64 -15.15 -23.25
C GLN A 158 2.27 -13.86 -22.51
N LEU A 159 3.16 -13.30 -21.68
CA LEU A 159 2.93 -12.02 -21.01
C LEU A 159 3.04 -10.82 -21.98
N VAL A 160 3.92 -10.89 -22.97
CA VAL A 160 4.02 -9.87 -24.03
C VAL A 160 2.73 -9.76 -24.83
N THR A 161 2.08 -10.90 -25.14
CA THR A 161 0.81 -10.91 -25.88
C THR A 161 -0.38 -10.41 -25.09
N LYS A 162 -0.30 -10.46 -23.76
CA LYS A 162 -1.29 -9.85 -22.87
C LYS A 162 -0.98 -8.37 -22.76
N SER A 163 -1.80 -7.51 -23.33
CA SER A 163 -1.59 -6.05 -23.41
C SER A 163 -1.30 -5.34 -22.08
N GLN A 164 -1.46 -6.08 -20.95
CA GLN A 164 -1.16 -5.61 -19.60
C GLN A 164 -0.90 -6.81 -18.69
N ALA A 165 0.15 -6.74 -17.88
CA ALA A 165 0.56 -7.85 -17.04
C ALA A 165 -0.01 -7.82 -15.60
N GLY A 166 -0.87 -6.90 -15.24
CA GLY A 166 -1.45 -6.86 -13.88
C GLY A 166 -0.42 -6.50 -12.78
N GLY A 167 -0.75 -6.83 -11.55
CA GLY A 167 0.19 -6.74 -10.40
C GLY A 167 0.08 -5.50 -9.54
N ALA A 168 -0.80 -4.53 -9.84
CA ALA A 168 -1.05 -3.38 -8.97
C ALA A 168 -2.06 -3.70 -7.85
N VAL A 169 -1.85 -3.09 -6.70
CA VAL A 169 -2.81 -3.11 -5.58
C VAL A 169 -3.96 -2.14 -5.85
N PRO A 170 -5.20 -2.46 -5.39
CA PRO A 170 -5.55 -3.64 -4.61
C PRO A 170 -5.63 -4.92 -5.45
N HIS A 171 -5.36 -6.06 -4.81
CA HIS A 171 -5.58 -7.38 -5.41
C HIS A 171 -6.81 -8.01 -4.78
N ILE A 172 -7.77 -8.49 -5.56
CA ILE A 172 -8.91 -9.27 -5.05
C ILE A 172 -8.68 -10.74 -5.39
N ILE A 173 -8.61 -11.56 -4.35
CA ILE A 173 -8.13 -12.93 -4.40
C ILE A 173 -9.16 -13.83 -3.71
N PRO A 174 -9.61 -14.93 -4.33
CA PRO A 174 -10.38 -15.95 -3.63
C PRO A 174 -9.62 -16.48 -2.40
N SER A 175 -10.28 -16.52 -1.24
CA SER A 175 -9.61 -16.82 0.03
C SER A 175 -8.96 -18.20 0.07
N HIS A 176 -9.53 -19.18 -0.64
CA HIS A 176 -8.95 -20.52 -0.73
C HIS A 176 -7.60 -20.58 -1.45
N LEU A 177 -7.28 -19.58 -2.30
CA LEU A 177 -6.00 -19.47 -3.00
C LEU A 177 -4.91 -18.76 -2.15
N SER A 178 -5.29 -18.09 -1.08
CA SER A 178 -4.39 -17.17 -0.33
C SER A 178 -3.08 -17.82 0.09
N ARG A 179 -3.15 -19.03 0.65
CA ARG A 179 -1.97 -19.71 1.18
C ARG A 179 -1.04 -20.17 0.05
N THR A 180 -1.58 -20.80 -0.98
CA THR A 180 -0.81 -21.33 -2.12
C THR A 180 -0.17 -20.17 -2.90
N LEU A 181 -0.98 -19.16 -3.24
CA LEU A 181 -0.49 -18.00 -3.97
C LEU A 181 0.51 -17.17 -3.14
N GLY A 182 0.26 -16.95 -1.85
CA GLY A 182 1.18 -16.21 -0.98
C GLY A 182 2.54 -16.89 -0.86
N ALA A 183 2.57 -18.23 -0.75
CA ALA A 183 3.81 -19.01 -0.71
C ALA A 183 4.59 -18.93 -2.04
N ASP A 184 3.90 -19.09 -3.17
CA ASP A 184 4.55 -19.03 -4.48
C ASP A 184 4.98 -17.59 -4.83
N TRP A 185 4.22 -16.60 -4.43
CA TRP A 185 4.61 -15.18 -4.56
C TRP A 185 5.91 -14.88 -3.81
N LEU A 186 6.04 -15.31 -2.54
CA LEU A 186 7.29 -15.16 -1.79
C LEU A 186 8.46 -15.86 -2.49
N ARG A 187 8.24 -17.07 -3.02
CA ARG A 187 9.24 -17.78 -3.82
C ARG A 187 9.66 -17.00 -5.06
N CYS A 188 8.71 -16.46 -5.81
CA CYS A 188 8.98 -15.70 -7.03
C CYS A 188 9.73 -14.40 -6.75
N ILE A 189 9.53 -13.74 -5.60
CA ILE A 189 10.32 -12.56 -5.20
C ILE A 189 11.82 -12.87 -5.17
N GLU A 190 12.22 -14.08 -4.74
CA GLU A 190 13.65 -14.45 -4.67
C GLU A 190 14.32 -14.54 -6.06
N PHE A 191 13.55 -14.72 -7.13
CA PHE A 191 14.10 -14.72 -8.49
C PHE A 191 14.58 -13.34 -8.94
N PHE A 192 14.13 -12.27 -8.29
CA PHE A 192 14.55 -10.90 -8.51
C PHE A 192 15.64 -10.42 -7.56
N ALA A 193 16.09 -11.23 -6.61
CA ALA A 193 16.97 -10.81 -5.53
C ALA A 193 18.33 -10.24 -5.99
N THR A 194 18.76 -10.59 -7.20
CA THR A 194 19.99 -10.08 -7.84
C THR A 194 19.73 -8.99 -8.88
N SER A 195 18.48 -8.62 -9.10
CA SER A 195 18.10 -7.60 -10.07
C SER A 195 18.48 -6.21 -9.59
N ARG A 196 18.69 -5.29 -10.53
CA ARG A 196 19.03 -3.88 -10.25
C ARG A 196 17.77 -3.01 -10.28
N ASP A 197 17.85 -1.84 -9.65
CA ASP A 197 16.83 -0.80 -9.87
C ASP A 197 16.77 -0.41 -11.37
N PRO A 198 15.57 -0.16 -11.94
CA PRO A 198 14.28 -0.03 -11.28
C PRO A 198 13.52 -1.35 -11.07
N ILE A 199 13.95 -2.48 -11.68
CA ILE A 199 13.17 -3.73 -11.63
C ILE A 199 13.03 -4.29 -10.22
N LEU A 200 14.06 -4.13 -9.37
CA LEU A 200 14.00 -4.57 -7.97
C LEU A 200 12.87 -3.86 -7.20
N TRP A 201 12.60 -2.59 -7.51
CA TRP A 201 11.49 -1.85 -6.88
C TRP A 201 10.13 -2.46 -7.23
N LEU A 202 9.98 -3.00 -8.45
CA LEU A 202 8.77 -3.66 -8.97
C LEU A 202 8.77 -5.17 -8.73
N ALA A 203 9.82 -5.72 -8.12
CA ALA A 203 10.01 -7.18 -8.00
C ALA A 203 8.81 -7.90 -7.38
N SER A 204 8.19 -7.33 -6.34
CA SER A 204 7.01 -7.94 -5.73
C SER A 204 5.81 -7.98 -6.68
N MET A 205 5.61 -6.93 -7.49
CA MET A 205 4.51 -6.87 -8.44
C MET A 205 4.69 -7.90 -9.56
N TRP A 206 5.89 -7.95 -10.16
CA TRP A 206 6.22 -8.96 -11.18
C TRP A 206 6.20 -10.38 -10.63
N ALA A 207 6.69 -10.58 -9.40
CA ALA A 207 6.68 -11.88 -8.74
C ALA A 207 5.26 -12.39 -8.51
N LEU A 208 4.29 -11.52 -8.23
CA LEU A 208 2.89 -11.91 -8.14
C LEU A 208 2.35 -12.38 -9.50
N VAL A 209 2.64 -11.64 -10.57
CA VAL A 209 2.26 -12.04 -11.95
C VAL A 209 2.84 -13.43 -12.28
N PHE A 210 4.13 -13.65 -11.96
CA PHE A 210 4.77 -14.94 -12.20
C PHE A 210 4.17 -16.07 -11.35
N ALA A 211 3.82 -15.81 -10.09
CA ALA A 211 3.15 -16.80 -9.24
C ALA A 211 1.77 -17.19 -9.80
N VAL A 212 1.02 -16.21 -10.30
CA VAL A 212 -0.29 -16.43 -10.93
C VAL A 212 -0.16 -17.31 -12.19
N GLU A 213 0.79 -17.00 -13.08
CA GLU A 213 1.03 -17.80 -14.29
C GLU A 213 1.50 -19.23 -13.96
N ARG A 214 2.44 -19.36 -13.01
CA ARG A 214 2.93 -20.67 -12.55
C ARG A 214 1.84 -21.58 -11.99
N LEU A 215 0.89 -21.01 -11.29
CA LEU A 215 -0.22 -21.74 -10.69
C LEU A 215 -1.37 -21.98 -11.68
N GLY A 216 -1.23 -21.54 -12.93
CA GLY A 216 -2.26 -21.70 -13.96
C GLY A 216 -3.54 -20.90 -13.63
N LEU A 217 -3.45 -19.85 -12.84
CA LEU A 217 -4.58 -19.01 -12.48
C LEU A 217 -4.89 -18.03 -13.60
N SER A 218 -6.17 -17.70 -13.75
CA SER A 218 -6.58 -16.59 -14.61
C SER A 218 -6.59 -15.29 -13.83
N TRP A 219 -6.60 -14.15 -14.54
CA TRP A 219 -6.73 -12.84 -13.93
C TRP A 219 -7.51 -11.88 -14.81
N SER A 220 -8.12 -10.91 -14.14
CA SER A 220 -8.83 -9.79 -14.76
C SER A 220 -8.35 -8.47 -14.20
N MET A 221 -8.75 -7.37 -14.82
CA MET A 221 -8.34 -6.02 -14.44
C MET A 221 -9.55 -5.22 -13.97
N THR A 222 -9.31 -4.40 -12.95
CA THR A 222 -10.27 -3.40 -12.48
C THR A 222 -9.61 -2.01 -12.43
N ARG A 223 -10.39 -0.99 -12.11
CA ARG A 223 -9.92 0.40 -11.92
C ARG A 223 -10.50 0.95 -10.63
N LEU A 224 -10.21 0.30 -9.53
CA LEU A 224 -10.66 0.72 -8.21
C LEU A 224 -9.87 1.90 -7.67
N ALA A 225 -8.55 1.89 -7.89
CA ALA A 225 -7.68 2.91 -7.34
C ALA A 225 -7.25 3.94 -8.38
N VAL A 226 -7.14 5.18 -7.91
CA VAL A 226 -6.39 6.22 -8.59
C VAL A 226 -5.11 6.47 -7.81
N THR A 227 -3.97 6.45 -8.50
CA THR A 227 -2.69 6.74 -7.88
C THR A 227 -2.42 8.24 -7.91
N ASP A 228 -2.23 8.85 -6.73
CA ASP A 228 -1.74 10.22 -6.64
C ASP A 228 -0.26 10.27 -7.04
N SER A 229 -0.04 10.70 -8.26
CA SER A 229 1.30 11.00 -8.79
C SER A 229 1.68 12.49 -8.60
N GLY A 230 0.93 13.23 -7.77
CA GLY A 230 1.01 14.69 -7.66
C GLY A 230 0.34 15.42 -8.84
N ARG A 231 -0.25 14.68 -9.78
CA ARG A 231 -0.91 15.22 -10.98
C ARG A 231 -2.43 15.05 -10.99
N THR A 232 -2.96 14.22 -10.10
CA THR A 232 -4.40 13.95 -10.02
C THR A 232 -5.13 15.18 -9.48
N LYS A 233 -6.14 15.64 -10.20
CA LYS A 233 -6.98 16.76 -9.75
C LYS A 233 -8.09 16.26 -8.83
N MET A 234 -8.52 17.10 -7.89
CA MET A 234 -9.65 16.79 -6.99
C MET A 234 -10.91 16.36 -7.72
N VAL A 235 -11.20 16.99 -8.86
CA VAL A 235 -12.36 16.65 -9.70
C VAL A 235 -12.36 15.18 -10.15
N ASP A 236 -11.20 14.57 -10.25
CA ASP A 236 -11.05 13.19 -10.71
C ASP A 236 -11.43 12.16 -9.64
N ILE A 237 -11.51 12.55 -8.35
CA ILE A 237 -11.91 11.66 -7.24
C ILE A 237 -13.36 11.84 -6.80
N ASN A 238 -14.05 12.89 -7.23
CA ASN A 238 -15.43 13.21 -6.82
C ASN A 238 -16.48 12.75 -7.84
N ARG A 239 -16.16 11.75 -8.67
CA ARG A 239 -17.08 11.21 -9.67
C ARG A 239 -17.97 10.14 -9.06
N GLU A 240 -19.22 10.05 -9.47
CA GLU A 240 -20.15 8.99 -9.06
C GLU A 240 -19.70 7.59 -9.53
N ASP A 241 -18.97 7.53 -10.66
CA ASP A 241 -18.48 6.31 -11.31
C ASP A 241 -17.03 5.94 -10.94
N GLY A 242 -16.48 6.51 -9.87
CA GLY A 242 -15.14 6.18 -9.35
C GLY A 242 -14.21 7.38 -9.29
N PRO A 243 -12.98 7.26 -8.81
CA PRO A 243 -12.36 6.07 -8.21
C PRO A 243 -12.94 5.71 -6.81
N PHE A 244 -12.77 4.45 -6.43
CA PHE A 244 -13.21 3.93 -5.13
C PHE A 244 -12.14 4.08 -4.05
N ILE A 245 -10.88 4.19 -4.46
CA ILE A 245 -9.70 4.27 -3.60
C ILE A 245 -8.73 5.32 -4.14
N LEU A 246 -8.20 6.14 -3.25
CA LEU A 246 -7.02 6.95 -3.52
C LEU A 246 -5.79 6.25 -2.97
N HIS A 247 -4.83 5.91 -3.85
CA HIS A 247 -3.51 5.42 -3.50
C HIS A 247 -2.50 6.58 -3.52
N TYR A 248 -2.20 7.18 -2.35
CA TYR A 248 -1.27 8.31 -2.25
C TYR A 248 0.19 7.85 -2.15
N SER A 249 0.62 7.04 -3.12
CA SER A 249 1.94 6.38 -3.15
C SER A 249 3.10 7.36 -3.30
N TYR A 250 2.88 8.47 -3.97
CA TYR A 250 3.88 9.51 -4.17
C TYR A 250 3.57 10.75 -3.33
N GLY A 251 4.55 11.60 -3.16
CA GLY A 251 4.38 12.91 -2.56
C GLY A 251 4.59 14.01 -3.58
N ASN A 252 4.14 15.19 -3.24
CA ASN A 252 4.42 16.42 -3.96
C ASN A 252 5.04 17.46 -3.02
N GLU A 253 5.15 18.72 -3.48
CA GLU A 253 5.73 19.80 -2.71
C GLU A 253 4.93 20.15 -1.43
N PHE A 254 3.62 19.88 -1.40
CA PHE A 254 2.74 20.21 -0.29
C PHE A 254 2.61 19.08 0.73
N PHE A 255 2.59 17.84 0.27
CA PHE A 255 2.51 16.66 1.12
C PHE A 255 3.37 15.54 0.54
N ASN A 256 4.28 15.03 1.36
CA ASN A 256 5.06 13.85 1.01
C ASN A 256 5.11 12.90 2.20
N LYS A 257 4.45 11.75 2.08
CA LYS A 257 4.39 10.75 3.15
C LYS A 257 5.77 10.31 3.65
N ARG A 258 6.80 10.34 2.80
CA ARG A 258 8.18 9.96 3.15
C ARG A 258 8.85 10.93 4.14
N ASP A 259 8.32 12.14 4.30
CA ASP A 259 8.82 13.09 5.32
C ASP A 259 8.47 12.62 6.74
N TYR A 260 7.53 11.66 6.87
CA TYR A 260 7.02 11.11 8.12
C TYR A 260 7.39 9.63 8.31
N MET A 261 8.52 9.19 7.72
CA MET A 261 8.99 7.80 7.83
C MET A 261 9.64 7.47 9.17
N TYR A 262 10.21 8.48 9.84
CA TYR A 262 11.00 8.24 11.06
C TYR A 262 10.27 8.75 12.29
N TRP A 263 10.49 8.07 13.40
CA TRP A 263 9.90 8.44 14.65
C TRP A 263 10.48 9.78 15.13
N ASP A 264 9.68 10.79 15.03
CA ASP A 264 9.91 12.11 15.58
C ASP A 264 8.56 12.70 15.99
N VAL A 265 8.37 12.89 17.30
CA VAL A 265 7.09 13.36 17.84
C VAL A 265 6.73 14.76 17.32
N ARG A 266 7.70 15.61 16.96
CA ARG A 266 7.42 16.91 16.35
C ARG A 266 6.97 16.78 14.90
N LEU A 267 7.66 15.95 14.11
CA LEU A 267 7.23 15.64 12.75
C LEU A 267 5.87 14.94 12.78
N ASN A 268 5.67 14.06 13.75
CA ASN A 268 4.40 13.38 13.93
C ASN A 268 3.28 14.32 14.39
N SER A 269 3.56 15.28 15.27
CA SER A 269 2.60 16.33 15.59
C SER A 269 2.36 17.26 14.39
N SER A 270 3.35 17.48 13.53
CA SER A 270 3.21 18.24 12.29
C SER A 270 2.44 17.48 11.22
N LEU A 271 2.58 16.15 11.14
CA LEU A 271 1.77 15.30 10.25
C LEU A 271 0.27 15.58 10.44
N TRP A 272 -0.18 15.56 11.70
CA TRP A 272 -1.59 15.75 12.04
C TRP A 272 -2.08 17.20 11.95
N ASN A 273 -1.21 18.14 11.57
CA ASN A 273 -1.52 19.56 11.40
C ASN A 273 -1.02 20.10 10.06
N VAL A 274 -0.56 19.24 9.17
CA VAL A 274 -0.08 19.62 7.83
C VAL A 274 -1.22 20.29 7.03
N LYS A 275 -0.87 21.28 6.23
CA LYS A 275 -1.81 22.02 5.39
C LYS A 275 -1.31 22.04 3.96
N ALA A 276 -2.24 22.04 3.03
CA ALA A 276 -1.96 22.19 1.61
C ALA A 276 -2.97 23.16 0.96
N PRO A 277 -2.70 23.69 -0.22
CA PRO A 277 -3.58 24.60 -0.92
C PRO A 277 -4.96 23.97 -1.15
N LYS A 278 -6.04 24.70 -0.87
CA LYS A 278 -7.42 24.25 -1.07
C LYS A 278 -7.65 23.79 -2.51
N GLY A 279 -8.42 22.74 -2.68
CA GLY A 279 -8.75 22.17 -3.99
C GLY A 279 -7.65 21.29 -4.60
N SER A 280 -6.53 21.07 -3.89
CA SER A 280 -5.49 20.14 -4.31
C SER A 280 -5.73 18.74 -3.72
N MET A 281 -5.19 17.70 -4.37
CA MET A 281 -5.18 16.34 -3.82
C MET A 281 -4.48 16.28 -2.46
N SER A 282 -3.39 17.03 -2.30
CA SER A 282 -2.70 17.14 -1.01
C SER A 282 -3.58 17.74 0.08
N ALA A 283 -4.46 18.71 -0.23
CA ALA A 283 -5.41 19.22 0.74
C ALA A 283 -6.39 18.12 1.20
N PHE A 284 -6.89 17.32 0.27
CA PHE A 284 -7.77 16.20 0.61
C PHE A 284 -7.08 15.18 1.54
N ILE A 285 -5.80 14.83 1.26
CA ILE A 285 -5.02 13.93 2.14
C ILE A 285 -4.82 14.57 3.52
N CYS A 286 -4.49 15.87 3.57
CA CYS A 286 -4.31 16.62 4.83
C CYS A 286 -5.61 16.67 5.63
N ASP A 287 -6.74 16.92 4.98
CA ASP A 287 -8.06 16.97 5.63
C ASP A 287 -8.45 15.60 6.17
N SER A 288 -8.15 14.52 5.43
CA SER A 288 -8.33 13.15 5.92
C SER A 288 -7.48 12.87 7.17
N LEU A 289 -6.23 13.32 7.21
CA LEU A 289 -5.37 13.22 8.40
C LEU A 289 -5.95 14.00 9.59
N HIS A 290 -6.43 15.22 9.37
CA HIS A 290 -7.07 16.02 10.42
C HIS A 290 -8.32 15.35 10.98
N GLN A 291 -9.10 14.71 10.11
CA GLN A 291 -10.28 13.98 10.53
C GLN A 291 -9.92 12.77 11.39
N VAL A 292 -8.96 11.94 10.97
CA VAL A 292 -8.44 10.82 11.77
C VAL A 292 -7.94 11.30 13.14
N LYS A 293 -7.17 12.41 13.18
CA LYS A 293 -6.70 12.98 14.43
C LYS A 293 -7.85 13.34 15.37
N THR A 294 -8.89 13.93 14.83
CA THR A 294 -10.06 14.39 15.60
C THR A 294 -10.87 13.21 16.11
N ASP A 295 -11.26 12.31 15.21
CA ASP A 295 -12.15 11.19 15.49
C ASP A 295 -11.50 10.18 16.44
N TYR A 296 -10.19 9.90 16.24
CA TYR A 296 -9.42 8.97 17.08
C TYR A 296 -8.73 9.66 18.27
N LYS A 297 -9.00 10.96 18.49
CA LYS A 297 -8.48 11.76 19.62
C LYS A 297 -6.96 11.64 19.79
N ILE A 298 -6.21 11.65 18.67
CA ILE A 298 -4.76 11.47 18.70
C ILE A 298 -4.08 12.64 19.43
N ARG A 299 -3.42 12.33 20.55
CA ARG A 299 -2.70 13.30 21.38
C ARG A 299 -1.29 12.80 21.68
N TYR A 300 -0.38 13.74 21.91
CA TYR A 300 1.00 13.45 22.32
C TYR A 300 1.24 13.99 23.72
N THR A 301 1.85 13.17 24.57
CA THR A 301 2.25 13.58 25.93
C THR A 301 3.45 14.53 25.87
N LEU A 302 3.66 15.27 26.95
CA LEU A 302 4.83 16.17 27.06
C LEU A 302 6.14 15.36 27.02
N SER A 303 6.19 14.18 27.63
CA SER A 303 7.38 13.30 27.61
C SER A 303 7.73 12.83 26.20
N GLU A 304 6.74 12.44 25.40
CA GLU A 304 6.94 12.06 23.99
C GLU A 304 7.46 13.23 23.16
N ARG A 305 6.96 14.45 23.42
CA ARG A 305 7.46 15.67 22.78
C ARG A 305 8.91 15.99 23.16
N LEU A 306 9.28 15.79 24.41
CA LEU A 306 10.65 16.04 24.90
C LEU A 306 11.65 14.99 24.41
N GLN A 307 11.28 13.70 24.39
CA GLN A 307 12.12 12.62 23.85
C GLN A 307 12.49 12.84 22.38
N SER A 308 11.55 13.35 21.57
CA SER A 308 11.81 13.63 20.16
C SER A 308 12.78 14.79 19.95
N MET A 309 12.82 15.77 20.89
CA MET A 309 13.74 16.91 20.81
C MET A 309 15.20 16.51 21.00
N ALA A 310 15.45 15.38 21.67
CA ALA A 310 16.81 14.88 21.98
C ALA A 310 17.40 14.00 20.88
N SER A 311 16.65 13.65 19.82
CA SER A 311 17.17 12.72 18.80
C SER A 311 17.97 13.44 17.71
N PHE A 312 19.21 12.96 17.47
CA PHE A 312 20.11 13.46 16.42
C PHE A 312 19.48 13.38 15.00
N ASN A 313 18.60 12.44 14.77
CA ASN A 313 17.86 12.28 13.49
C ASN A 313 16.91 13.47 13.22
N TYR A 314 16.42 14.12 14.24
CA TYR A 314 15.57 15.31 14.14
C TYR A 314 16.31 16.48 13.44
N PHE A 315 17.51 16.81 13.90
CA PHE A 315 18.32 17.86 13.28
C PHE A 315 18.66 17.57 11.83
N LYS A 316 19.03 16.32 11.53
CA LYS A 316 19.34 15.86 10.17
C LYS A 316 18.15 16.01 9.21
N GLN A 317 16.93 15.78 9.69
CA GLN A 317 15.71 15.88 8.88
C GLN A 317 15.24 17.33 8.73
N ILE A 318 15.33 18.19 9.76
CA ILE A 318 15.06 19.61 9.63
C ILE A 318 16.00 20.24 8.59
N ILE A 319 17.29 19.93 8.66
CA ILE A 319 18.27 20.41 7.69
C ILE A 319 17.90 19.92 6.29
N LYS A 320 17.53 18.64 6.16
CA LYS A 320 17.12 18.05 4.87
C LYS A 320 15.83 18.66 4.32
N ALA A 321 14.84 18.91 5.18
CA ALA A 321 13.58 19.55 4.79
C ALA A 321 13.78 21.04 4.42
N ARG A 322 14.59 21.77 5.18
CA ARG A 322 14.92 23.19 4.88
C ARG A 322 15.80 23.35 3.63
N LEU A 323 16.63 22.37 3.30
CA LEU A 323 17.48 22.41 2.10
C LEU A 323 16.76 21.88 0.84
N ARG A 324 15.58 21.29 0.95
CA ARG A 324 14.81 20.79 -0.20
C ARG A 324 14.44 21.87 -1.24
N PRO A 325 13.92 23.05 -0.83
CA PRO A 325 13.64 24.13 -1.77
C PRO A 325 14.90 24.59 -2.52
N PHE A 326 16.05 24.62 -1.82
CA PHE A 326 17.32 25.00 -2.44
C PHE A 326 17.87 23.97 -3.41
N LYS A 327 17.62 22.68 -3.20
CA LYS A 327 18.01 21.61 -4.16
C LYS A 327 17.23 21.68 -5.47
N SER A 328 15.96 22.06 -5.44
CA SER A 328 15.16 22.24 -6.65
C SER A 328 15.60 23.47 -7.43
N VAL A 329 15.93 24.57 -6.73
CA VAL A 329 16.51 25.77 -7.36
C VAL A 329 17.90 25.49 -7.93
N LEU A 330 18.77 24.77 -7.21
CA LEU A 330 20.09 24.38 -7.74
C LEU A 330 19.99 23.48 -8.99
N LYS A 331 19.07 22.53 -9.00
CA LYS A 331 18.82 21.69 -10.20
C LYS A 331 18.28 22.49 -11.39
N TRP A 332 17.58 23.59 -11.12
CA TRP A 332 17.08 24.49 -12.16
C TRP A 332 18.19 25.40 -12.70
N LEU A 333 19.14 25.83 -11.85
CA LEU A 333 20.30 26.67 -12.24
C LEU A 333 21.42 25.90 -12.94
N ILE A 334 21.45 24.56 -12.84
CA ILE A 334 22.48 23.69 -13.46
C ILE A 334 21.98 23.07 -14.80
N LYS A 335 20.70 23.30 -15.15
CA LYS A 335 20.14 23.02 -16.47
C LYS A 335 20.12 24.31 -17.30
#